data_69f213268c31c879461b5315e5a06471
#
_entry.id   69f213268c31c879461b5315e5a06471
#
_cell.length_a   1.000
_cell.length_b   1.000
_cell.length_c   1.000
_cell.angle_alpha   90.00
_cell.angle_beta   90.00
_cell.angle_gamma   90.00
#
_symmetry.space_group_name_H-M   'P 1'
#
loop_
_entity.id
_entity.type
_entity.pdbx_description
1 polymer ?
#
loop_
_entity_poly.entity_id
_entity_poly.type
_entity_poly.pdbx_seq_one_letter_code
_entity_poly.pdbx_strand_id
1 'polypeptide(L)'
;MNVYSVDSERGIKQIIWFSLGMVMILGLIIISGNNRNFFETYSPVIYAISVILLVGVLIVGKEINGAKAWYSFGPVSLQPAEFAKIGTSLLIANFINHSNTNLNDIRFLSKIALVVIIPIALILMQPDLGSVIIFCSLSIPLYREGFKPWVILSPIIALIIFLISIVQIPFYVLLVFGFIVLVITLLVLSFNYNKEVEDACYGTLIGLFSFFLLLIATSYAISHLEEETRLSYGQLFPNNALFFEEPIFFNTLFFGGIGAFIAIIPVLIMKLAYEKETYSSPFKLQSGVSANIMTLSIITSLVVLMFASTISFISPVIFEKLPKHQKERVMVLYEGEAKYRDTSGYNLLYSKTAIGSGELFGKGYNEGTIKRGRFVPEQWTDYIFCTVGEEWGFVGSTALVIVYALFVGRLFYIAEKQKNRFARFYGYSVGAILFFHYFINIAMVMGLFPTVGIPLPFFSYGGSSLWGFTILIGIFLIINYKQNQSLI
;
A
#
# COMPACT_ATOMS: atom_id res chain seq x y z
N MET A 1 9.61 29.58 -0.97
CA MET A 1 10.75 30.50 -1.19
C MET A 1 11.79 29.92 -2.15
N ASN A 2 12.22 28.70 -1.96
CA ASN A 2 13.26 28.08 -2.81
C ASN A 2 12.88 27.99 -4.32
N VAL A 3 11.62 27.69 -4.66
CA VAL A 3 11.12 27.70 -6.04
C VAL A 3 11.13 29.12 -6.63
N TYR A 4 10.78 30.12 -5.82
CA TYR A 4 10.73 31.52 -6.25
C TYR A 4 12.11 32.09 -6.62
N SER A 5 13.15 31.67 -5.92
CA SER A 5 14.51 32.18 -6.16
C SER A 5 15.13 31.69 -7.46
N VAL A 6 14.67 30.55 -8.01
CA VAL A 6 15.18 29.95 -9.25
C VAL A 6 14.22 30.12 -10.42
N ASP A 7 12.91 30.16 -10.13
CA ASP A 7 11.84 30.32 -11.11
C ASP A 7 10.70 31.14 -10.48
N SER A 8 10.74 32.44 -10.71
CA SER A 8 9.79 33.40 -10.14
C SER A 8 8.34 33.11 -10.57
N GLU A 9 8.12 32.64 -11.79
CA GLU A 9 6.78 32.32 -12.30
C GLU A 9 6.19 31.12 -11.55
N ARG A 10 6.95 30.06 -11.33
CA ARG A 10 6.50 28.91 -10.53
C ARG A 10 6.29 29.29 -9.08
N GLY A 11 7.15 30.14 -8.53
CA GLY A 11 6.99 30.65 -7.17
C GLY A 11 5.69 31.42 -6.97
N ILE A 12 5.34 32.32 -7.89
CA ILE A 12 4.08 33.05 -7.87
C ILE A 12 2.88 32.09 -7.98
N LYS A 13 2.91 31.12 -8.91
CA LYS A 13 1.87 30.10 -9.03
C LYS A 13 1.64 29.32 -7.74
N GLN A 14 2.72 28.98 -7.02
CA GLN A 14 2.61 28.27 -5.73
C GLN A 14 1.90 29.12 -4.66
N ILE A 15 2.20 30.43 -4.60
CA ILE A 15 1.52 31.35 -3.69
C ILE A 15 0.02 31.46 -4.04
N ILE A 16 -0.30 31.56 -5.32
CA ILE A 16 -1.70 31.59 -5.79
C ILE A 16 -2.43 30.31 -5.39
N TRP A 17 -1.83 29.14 -5.60
CA TRP A 17 -2.45 27.87 -5.22
C TRP A 17 -2.63 27.72 -3.72
N PHE A 18 -1.66 28.20 -2.92
CA PHE A 18 -1.82 28.25 -1.47
C PHE A 18 -3.00 29.16 -1.06
N SER A 19 -3.10 30.34 -1.65
CA SER A 19 -4.19 31.28 -1.37
C SER A 19 -5.56 30.69 -1.76
N LEU A 20 -5.65 30.01 -2.92
CA LEU A 20 -6.85 29.28 -3.32
C LEU A 20 -7.18 28.14 -2.37
N GLY A 21 -6.19 27.41 -1.88
CA GLY A 21 -6.39 26.39 -0.85
C GLY A 21 -7.01 26.96 0.44
N MET A 22 -6.56 28.13 0.88
CA MET A 22 -7.15 28.83 2.03
C MET A 22 -8.59 29.25 1.77
N VAL A 23 -8.90 29.74 0.57
CA VAL A 23 -10.27 30.07 0.16
C VAL A 23 -11.15 28.83 0.14
N MET A 24 -10.63 27.67 -0.31
CA MET A 24 -11.37 26.40 -0.26
C MET A 24 -11.71 25.99 1.19
N ILE A 25 -10.79 26.13 2.15
CA ILE A 25 -11.10 25.88 3.57
C ILE A 25 -12.20 26.81 4.06
N LEU A 26 -12.11 28.11 3.78
CA LEU A 26 -13.15 29.06 4.14
C LEU A 26 -14.50 28.68 3.53
N GLY A 27 -14.52 28.28 2.25
CA GLY A 27 -15.71 27.75 1.60
C GLY A 27 -16.29 26.52 2.31
N LEU A 28 -15.45 25.56 2.71
CA LEU A 28 -15.88 24.39 3.46
C LEU A 28 -16.46 24.75 4.84
N ILE A 29 -15.90 25.74 5.53
CA ILE A 29 -16.42 26.25 6.81
C ILE A 29 -17.83 26.85 6.60
N ILE A 30 -17.99 27.70 5.58
CA ILE A 30 -19.25 28.33 5.25
C ILE A 30 -20.32 27.31 4.86
N ILE A 31 -20.00 26.40 3.93
CA ILE A 31 -20.92 25.39 3.43
C ILE A 31 -21.32 24.42 4.56
N SER A 32 -20.38 24.00 5.38
CA SER A 32 -20.70 23.14 6.53
C SER A 32 -21.50 23.85 7.62
N GLY A 33 -21.50 25.18 7.66
CA GLY A 33 -22.28 26.03 8.59
C GLY A 33 -22.24 25.48 10.03
N ASN A 34 -23.38 25.48 10.70
CA ASN A 34 -23.54 24.90 12.05
C ASN A 34 -23.86 23.41 12.05
N ASN A 35 -23.98 22.75 10.89
CA ASN A 35 -24.29 21.32 10.85
C ASN A 35 -23.07 20.50 11.28
N ARG A 36 -23.18 19.85 12.47
CA ARG A 36 -22.08 19.04 13.06
C ARG A 36 -21.79 17.81 12.24
N ASN A 37 -22.82 17.22 11.63
CA ASN A 37 -22.74 15.95 10.90
C ASN A 37 -22.67 16.17 9.39
N PHE A 38 -22.35 17.38 8.91
CA PHE A 38 -22.33 17.69 7.50
C PHE A 38 -21.51 16.70 6.68
N PHE A 39 -20.25 16.49 7.04
CA PHE A 39 -19.36 15.59 6.30
C PHE A 39 -19.77 14.12 6.42
N GLU A 40 -20.36 13.74 7.54
CA GLU A 40 -20.91 12.40 7.74
C GLU A 40 -22.12 12.17 6.82
N THR A 41 -23.09 13.07 6.84
CA THR A 41 -24.30 12.98 6.01
C THR A 41 -24.00 13.00 4.53
N TYR A 42 -23.07 13.84 4.08
CA TYR A 42 -22.74 13.99 2.67
C TYR A 42 -21.57 13.11 2.20
N SER A 43 -21.01 12.25 3.06
CA SER A 43 -19.91 11.36 2.68
C SER A 43 -20.21 10.45 1.49
N PRO A 44 -21.43 9.87 1.29
CA PRO A 44 -21.74 9.09 0.11
C PRO A 44 -21.74 9.93 -1.18
N VAL A 45 -22.20 11.17 -1.08
CA VAL A 45 -22.23 12.11 -2.23
C VAL A 45 -20.81 12.51 -2.61
N ILE A 46 -19.97 12.86 -1.62
CA ILE A 46 -18.57 13.24 -1.84
C ILE A 46 -17.80 12.06 -2.48
N TYR A 47 -18.03 10.85 -2.00
CA TYR A 47 -17.43 9.66 -2.60
C TYR A 47 -17.92 9.44 -4.04
N ALA A 48 -19.23 9.51 -4.28
CA ALA A 48 -19.79 9.34 -5.62
C ALA A 48 -19.22 10.38 -6.62
N ILE A 49 -19.12 11.64 -6.22
CA ILE A 49 -18.51 12.70 -7.03
C ILE A 49 -17.04 12.34 -7.33
N SER A 50 -16.27 11.89 -6.34
CA SER A 50 -14.87 11.53 -6.54
C SER A 50 -14.70 10.35 -7.51
N VAL A 51 -15.58 9.36 -7.46
CA VAL A 51 -15.59 8.22 -8.40
C VAL A 51 -15.98 8.68 -9.80
N ILE A 52 -17.00 9.55 -9.93
CA ILE A 52 -17.38 10.13 -11.22
C ILE A 52 -16.21 10.92 -11.85
N LEU A 53 -15.47 11.67 -11.05
CA LEU A 53 -14.27 12.38 -11.51
C LEU A 53 -13.16 11.39 -11.97
N LEU A 54 -12.99 10.25 -11.27
CA LEU A 54 -12.04 9.21 -11.69
C LEU A 54 -12.45 8.56 -13.02
N VAL A 55 -13.74 8.30 -13.22
CA VAL A 55 -14.26 7.77 -14.50
C VAL A 55 -14.11 8.81 -15.60
N GLY A 56 -14.47 10.05 -15.34
CA GLY A 56 -14.39 11.13 -16.32
C GLY A 56 -12.96 11.39 -16.81
N VAL A 57 -11.95 11.29 -15.95
CA VAL A 57 -10.55 11.50 -16.36
C VAL A 57 -10.04 10.41 -17.29
N LEU A 58 -10.58 9.19 -17.23
CA LEU A 58 -10.27 8.12 -18.21
C LEU A 58 -10.71 8.51 -19.63
N ILE A 59 -11.80 9.29 -19.74
CA ILE A 59 -12.37 9.72 -21.04
C ILE A 59 -11.64 10.98 -21.54
N VAL A 60 -11.64 12.06 -20.75
CA VAL A 60 -11.18 13.40 -21.17
C VAL A 60 -9.86 13.82 -20.55
N GLY A 61 -9.20 12.96 -19.77
CA GLY A 61 -7.96 13.28 -19.08
C GLY A 61 -6.78 13.47 -20.04
N LYS A 62 -5.84 14.33 -19.63
CA LYS A 62 -4.56 14.52 -20.30
C LYS A 62 -3.54 13.54 -19.75
N GLU A 63 -2.73 12.96 -20.62
CA GLU A 63 -1.61 12.13 -20.25
C GLU A 63 -0.41 13.00 -19.86
N ILE A 64 0.11 12.77 -18.65
CA ILE A 64 1.32 13.43 -18.14
C ILE A 64 2.20 12.34 -17.55
N ASN A 65 3.45 12.27 -17.98
CA ASN A 65 4.45 11.28 -17.54
C ASN A 65 3.96 9.80 -17.67
N GLY A 66 3.15 9.52 -18.72
CA GLY A 66 2.64 8.18 -19.01
C GLY A 66 1.36 7.79 -18.22
N ALA A 67 0.79 8.70 -17.43
CA ALA A 67 -0.46 8.49 -16.72
C ALA A 67 -1.56 9.45 -17.21
N LYS A 68 -2.72 8.88 -17.64
CA LYS A 68 -3.92 9.64 -18.02
C LYS A 68 -4.75 9.95 -16.78
N ALA A 69 -4.20 10.77 -15.87
CA ALA A 69 -4.73 11.01 -14.53
C ALA A 69 -5.09 12.47 -14.24
N TRP A 70 -5.01 13.36 -15.22
CA TRP A 70 -5.10 14.79 -15.01
C TRP A 70 -6.19 15.47 -15.83
N TYR A 71 -7.04 16.25 -15.20
CA TYR A 71 -7.82 17.28 -15.88
C TYR A 71 -6.94 18.53 -16.05
N SER A 72 -6.78 19.02 -17.28
CA SER A 72 -6.00 20.21 -17.57
C SER A 72 -6.93 21.34 -17.99
N PHE A 73 -6.97 22.40 -17.17
CA PHE A 73 -7.75 23.63 -17.42
C PHE A 73 -6.79 24.80 -17.60
N GLY A 74 -6.09 24.83 -18.72
CA GLY A 74 -5.05 25.82 -18.99
C GLY A 74 -3.88 25.69 -18.00
N PRO A 75 -3.61 26.69 -17.13
CA PRO A 75 -2.49 26.66 -16.20
C PRO A 75 -2.73 25.78 -14.96
N VAL A 76 -3.94 25.29 -14.77
CA VAL A 76 -4.35 24.49 -13.61
C VAL A 76 -4.55 23.04 -14.04
N SER A 77 -3.93 22.12 -13.33
CA SER A 77 -4.17 20.69 -13.48
C SER A 77 -4.72 20.09 -12.19
N LEU A 78 -5.78 19.29 -12.31
CA LEU A 78 -6.45 18.65 -11.18
C LEU A 78 -6.36 17.14 -11.32
N GLN A 79 -5.87 16.48 -10.26
CA GLN A 79 -5.77 15.02 -10.19
C GLN A 79 -6.91 14.47 -9.32
N PRO A 80 -7.90 13.77 -9.90
CA PRO A 80 -9.05 13.25 -9.15
C PRO A 80 -8.68 12.26 -8.04
N ALA A 81 -7.57 11.55 -8.17
CA ALA A 81 -7.10 10.61 -7.17
C ALA A 81 -6.88 11.26 -5.79
N GLU A 82 -6.49 12.56 -5.75
CA GLU A 82 -6.33 13.32 -4.50
C GLU A 82 -7.66 13.46 -3.76
N PHE A 83 -8.74 13.71 -4.48
CA PHE A 83 -10.10 13.85 -3.93
C PHE A 83 -10.73 12.48 -3.62
N ALA A 84 -10.40 11.45 -4.38
CA ALA A 84 -10.87 10.09 -4.14
C ALA A 84 -10.40 9.54 -2.78
N LYS A 85 -9.19 9.86 -2.35
CA LYS A 85 -8.69 9.52 -1.00
C LYS A 85 -9.57 10.13 0.09
N ILE A 86 -9.99 11.38 -0.09
CA ILE A 86 -10.87 12.08 0.85
C ILE A 86 -12.25 11.44 0.90
N GLY A 87 -12.88 11.24 -0.27
CA GLY A 87 -14.21 10.64 -0.37
C GLY A 87 -14.26 9.23 0.19
N THR A 88 -13.27 8.41 -0.13
CA THR A 88 -13.13 7.03 0.40
C THR A 88 -12.99 7.02 1.91
N SER A 89 -12.12 7.88 2.46
CA SER A 89 -11.92 7.97 3.92
C SER A 89 -13.19 8.40 4.65
N LEU A 90 -13.93 9.38 4.12
CA LEU A 90 -15.20 9.85 4.69
C LEU A 90 -16.29 8.77 4.64
N LEU A 91 -16.41 8.06 3.52
CA LEU A 91 -17.44 7.03 3.39
C LEU A 91 -17.18 5.83 4.29
N ILE A 92 -15.93 5.40 4.43
CA ILE A 92 -15.57 4.33 5.36
C ILE A 92 -15.82 4.78 6.80
N ALA A 93 -15.45 6.02 7.16
CA ALA A 93 -15.73 6.59 8.47
C ALA A 93 -17.23 6.56 8.80
N ASN A 94 -18.08 6.90 7.82
CA ASN A 94 -19.54 6.85 7.95
C ASN A 94 -20.03 5.41 8.19
N PHE A 95 -19.57 4.44 7.41
CA PHE A 95 -19.95 3.04 7.59
C PHE A 95 -19.56 2.50 8.96
N ILE A 96 -18.37 2.84 9.46
CA ILE A 96 -17.90 2.43 10.78
C ILE A 96 -18.73 3.07 11.88
N ASN A 97 -19.08 4.36 11.74
CA ASN A 97 -19.87 5.08 12.75
C ASN A 97 -21.30 4.53 12.90
N HIS A 98 -21.93 4.13 11.79
CA HIS A 98 -23.28 3.57 11.79
C HIS A 98 -23.33 2.04 11.96
N SER A 99 -22.18 1.37 12.11
CA SER A 99 -22.13 -0.07 12.26
C SER A 99 -22.47 -0.48 13.69
N ASN A 100 -23.59 -1.17 13.85
CA ASN A 100 -23.96 -1.88 15.08
C ASN A 100 -23.54 -3.37 15.04
N THR A 101 -22.92 -3.81 13.94
CA THR A 101 -22.48 -5.18 13.71
C THR A 101 -21.01 -5.37 14.06
N ASN A 102 -20.59 -6.62 14.19
CA ASN A 102 -19.18 -6.93 14.34
C ASN A 102 -18.42 -6.46 13.09
N LEU A 103 -17.43 -5.59 13.27
CA LEU A 103 -16.62 -5.03 12.19
C LEU A 103 -15.88 -6.10 11.36
N ASN A 104 -15.69 -7.29 11.93
CA ASN A 104 -15.07 -8.42 11.27
C ASN A 104 -16.07 -9.36 10.56
N ASP A 105 -17.36 -8.99 10.47
CA ASP A 105 -18.32 -9.71 9.64
C ASP A 105 -17.92 -9.59 8.16
N ILE A 106 -17.96 -10.71 7.45
CA ILE A 106 -17.58 -10.78 6.04
C ILE A 106 -18.42 -9.85 5.16
N ARG A 107 -19.70 -9.66 5.49
CA ARG A 107 -20.59 -8.73 4.78
C ARG A 107 -20.18 -7.27 4.97
N PHE A 108 -19.70 -6.93 6.16
CA PHE A 108 -19.20 -5.59 6.46
C PHE A 108 -17.83 -5.36 5.81
N LEU A 109 -16.94 -6.34 5.93
CA LEU A 109 -15.63 -6.33 5.27
C LEU A 109 -15.74 -6.17 3.75
N SER A 110 -16.69 -6.89 3.11
CA SER A 110 -16.89 -6.79 1.66
C SER A 110 -17.38 -5.40 1.23
N LYS A 111 -18.21 -4.72 2.03
CA LYS A 111 -18.62 -3.33 1.77
C LYS A 111 -17.43 -2.37 1.85
N ILE A 112 -16.60 -2.47 2.86
CA ILE A 112 -15.37 -1.66 3.00
C ILE A 112 -14.43 -1.93 1.84
N ALA A 113 -14.20 -3.20 1.52
CA ALA A 113 -13.35 -3.60 0.41
C ALA A 113 -13.84 -3.02 -0.93
N LEU A 114 -15.14 -3.07 -1.21
CA LEU A 114 -15.72 -2.51 -2.42
C LEU A 114 -15.45 -0.99 -2.52
N VAL A 115 -15.64 -0.25 -1.43
CA VAL A 115 -15.39 1.20 -1.38
C VAL A 115 -13.94 1.54 -1.65
N VAL A 116 -13.01 0.68 -1.28
CA VAL A 116 -11.56 0.87 -1.53
C VAL A 116 -11.16 0.38 -2.92
N ILE A 117 -11.68 -0.77 -3.36
CA ILE A 117 -11.30 -1.40 -4.63
C ILE A 117 -11.78 -0.60 -5.84
N ILE A 118 -12.96 0.02 -5.79
CA ILE A 118 -13.49 0.80 -6.92
C ILE A 118 -12.53 1.94 -7.31
N PRO A 119 -12.13 2.87 -6.42
CA PRO A 119 -11.15 3.91 -6.77
C PRO A 119 -9.81 3.32 -7.21
N ILE A 120 -9.30 2.29 -6.53
CA ILE A 120 -8.04 1.63 -6.89
C ILE A 120 -8.10 1.08 -8.31
N ALA A 121 -9.15 0.38 -8.69
CA ALA A 121 -9.32 -0.18 -10.04
C ALA A 121 -9.33 0.93 -11.10
N LEU A 122 -10.05 2.03 -10.86
CA LEU A 122 -10.09 3.16 -11.77
C LEU A 122 -8.73 3.86 -11.90
N ILE A 123 -7.97 3.97 -10.80
CA ILE A 123 -6.64 4.58 -10.79
C ILE A 123 -5.62 3.65 -11.49
N LEU A 124 -5.74 2.34 -11.33
CA LEU A 124 -4.92 1.37 -12.07
C LEU A 124 -5.13 1.47 -13.59
N MET A 125 -6.37 1.76 -14.03
CA MET A 125 -6.66 2.02 -15.46
C MET A 125 -6.04 3.33 -15.97
N GLN A 126 -5.60 4.23 -15.08
CA GLN A 126 -4.88 5.48 -15.39
C GLN A 126 -3.35 5.31 -15.38
N PRO A 127 -2.77 4.15 -15.30
CA PRO A 127 -1.44 3.70 -14.89
C PRO A 127 -0.77 4.55 -13.79
N ASP A 128 -1.51 4.94 -12.73
CA ASP A 128 -0.99 5.74 -11.60
C ASP A 128 -0.77 4.85 -10.35
N LEU A 129 0.34 4.12 -10.33
CA LEU A 129 0.70 3.23 -9.21
C LEU A 129 0.97 4.00 -7.91
N GLY A 130 1.47 5.22 -8.01
CA GLY A 130 1.76 6.06 -6.84
C GLY A 130 0.49 6.32 -6.00
N SER A 131 -0.58 6.76 -6.66
CA SER A 131 -1.85 7.00 -5.99
C SER A 131 -2.45 5.71 -5.40
N VAL A 132 -2.31 4.56 -6.08
CA VAL A 132 -2.80 3.27 -5.56
C VAL A 132 -2.13 2.89 -4.24
N ILE A 133 -0.81 3.03 -4.15
CA ILE A 133 -0.05 2.68 -2.93
C ILE A 133 -0.52 3.51 -1.73
N ILE A 134 -0.92 4.76 -1.93
CA ILE A 134 -1.42 5.60 -0.84
C ILE A 134 -2.74 5.05 -0.24
N PHE A 135 -3.58 4.36 -1.00
CA PHE A 135 -4.78 3.72 -0.44
C PHE A 135 -4.45 2.63 0.59
N CYS A 136 -3.25 2.03 0.55
CA CYS A 136 -2.81 1.08 1.58
C CYS A 136 -2.69 1.75 2.96
N SER A 137 -2.54 3.08 3.02
CA SER A 137 -2.52 3.83 4.28
C SER A 137 -3.80 3.68 5.11
N LEU A 138 -4.94 3.42 4.44
CA LEU A 138 -6.23 3.20 5.11
C LEU A 138 -6.26 1.94 6.00
N SER A 139 -5.25 1.08 5.89
CA SER A 139 -5.05 -0.04 6.79
C SER A 139 -4.85 0.40 8.26
N ILE A 140 -4.17 1.54 8.49
CA ILE A 140 -3.89 2.06 9.83
C ILE A 140 -5.19 2.43 10.59
N PRO A 141 -6.10 3.27 10.06
CA PRO A 141 -7.35 3.58 10.73
C PRO A 141 -8.27 2.35 10.88
N LEU A 142 -8.27 1.41 9.94
CA LEU A 142 -9.02 0.16 10.07
C LEU A 142 -8.53 -0.66 11.28
N TYR A 143 -7.21 -0.79 11.46
CA TYR A 143 -6.64 -1.46 12.62
C TYR A 143 -7.05 -0.79 13.93
N ARG A 144 -6.98 0.53 13.97
CA ARG A 144 -7.34 1.30 15.17
C ARG A 144 -8.79 1.10 15.58
N GLU A 145 -9.73 0.89 14.65
CA GLU A 145 -11.13 0.62 14.94
C GLU A 145 -11.43 -0.84 15.28
N GLY A 146 -10.44 -1.73 15.30
CA GLY A 146 -10.57 -3.11 15.76
C GLY A 146 -10.74 -4.16 14.67
N PHE A 147 -10.36 -3.84 13.43
CA PHE A 147 -10.23 -4.86 12.39
C PHE A 147 -9.07 -5.79 12.69
N LYS A 148 -9.20 -7.05 12.34
CA LYS A 148 -8.15 -8.04 12.57
C LYS A 148 -6.86 -7.67 11.86
N PRO A 149 -5.68 -7.83 12.48
CA PRO A 149 -4.39 -7.47 11.91
C PRO A 149 -4.14 -8.04 10.51
N TRP A 150 -4.60 -9.26 10.24
CA TRP A 150 -4.40 -9.90 8.93
C TRP A 150 -5.09 -9.17 7.77
N VAL A 151 -6.25 -8.51 8.02
CA VAL A 151 -6.96 -7.71 7.00
C VAL A 151 -6.10 -6.53 6.56
N ILE A 152 -5.27 -6.03 7.46
CA ILE A 152 -4.45 -4.84 7.28
C ILE A 152 -3.09 -5.19 6.71
N LEU A 153 -2.48 -6.24 7.24
CA LEU A 153 -1.15 -6.67 6.82
C LEU A 153 -1.17 -7.36 5.46
N SER A 154 -2.30 -8.00 5.08
CA SER A 154 -2.37 -8.74 3.80
C SER A 154 -2.05 -7.89 2.56
N PRO A 155 -2.57 -6.66 2.36
CA PRO A 155 -2.21 -5.87 1.19
C PRO A 155 -0.75 -5.38 1.22
N ILE A 156 -0.19 -5.13 2.41
CA ILE A 156 1.21 -4.73 2.56
C ILE A 156 2.13 -5.91 2.24
N ILE A 157 1.83 -7.08 2.79
CA ILE A 157 2.58 -8.32 2.51
C ILE A 157 2.46 -8.68 1.03
N ALA A 158 1.26 -8.56 0.44
CA ALA A 158 1.04 -8.79 -0.98
C ALA A 158 1.91 -7.88 -1.86
N LEU A 159 2.01 -6.59 -1.51
CA LEU A 159 2.87 -5.65 -2.22
C LEU A 159 4.35 -6.02 -2.10
N ILE A 160 4.81 -6.41 -0.90
CA ILE A 160 6.20 -6.84 -0.67
C ILE A 160 6.50 -8.11 -1.49
N ILE A 161 5.63 -9.13 -1.44
CA ILE A 161 5.79 -10.36 -2.22
C ILE A 161 5.80 -10.01 -3.71
N PHE A 162 4.89 -9.15 -4.18
CA PHE A 162 4.83 -8.71 -5.56
C PHE A 162 6.16 -8.11 -6.02
N LEU A 163 6.70 -7.15 -5.28
CA LEU A 163 7.96 -6.48 -5.62
C LEU A 163 9.15 -7.43 -5.64
N ILE A 164 9.26 -8.32 -4.64
CA ILE A 164 10.38 -9.28 -4.58
C ILE A 164 10.26 -10.32 -5.70
N SER A 165 9.06 -10.79 -6.02
CA SER A 165 8.82 -11.82 -7.04
C SER A 165 9.05 -11.36 -8.47
N ILE A 166 9.19 -10.04 -8.72
CA ILE A 166 9.57 -9.51 -10.03
C ILE A 166 11.02 -9.90 -10.39
N VAL A 167 11.89 -9.98 -9.39
CA VAL A 167 13.35 -10.17 -9.62
C VAL A 167 13.83 -11.54 -9.18
N GLN A 168 13.22 -12.08 -8.14
CA GLN A 168 13.61 -13.36 -7.59
C GLN A 168 12.73 -14.50 -8.13
N ILE A 169 13.32 -15.67 -8.31
CA ILE A 169 12.55 -16.87 -8.67
C ILE A 169 11.46 -17.09 -7.62
N PRO A 170 10.20 -17.25 -7.99
CA PRO A 170 9.06 -17.36 -7.07
C PRO A 170 9.26 -18.42 -5.97
N PHE A 171 9.95 -19.48 -6.27
CA PHE A 171 10.28 -20.53 -5.31
C PHE A 171 11.11 -20.02 -4.12
N TYR A 172 12.15 -19.23 -4.37
CA TYR A 172 12.98 -18.65 -3.29
C TYR A 172 12.20 -17.63 -2.45
N VAL A 173 11.31 -16.87 -3.08
CA VAL A 173 10.43 -15.94 -2.36
C VAL A 173 9.53 -16.69 -1.38
N LEU A 174 8.94 -17.80 -1.82
CA LEU A 174 8.10 -18.64 -0.97
C LEU A 174 8.89 -19.34 0.13
N LEU A 175 10.11 -19.80 -0.14
CA LEU A 175 11.00 -20.37 0.87
C LEU A 175 11.32 -19.36 1.98
N VAL A 176 11.71 -18.14 1.61
CA VAL A 176 12.02 -17.07 2.57
C VAL A 176 10.77 -16.70 3.37
N PHE A 177 9.62 -16.53 2.71
CA PHE A 177 8.37 -16.24 3.38
C PHE A 177 7.96 -17.35 4.35
N GLY A 178 8.02 -18.61 3.91
CA GLY A 178 7.74 -19.78 4.76
C GLY A 178 8.71 -19.87 5.95
N PHE A 179 10.00 -19.57 5.74
CA PHE A 179 10.99 -19.53 6.81
C PHE A 179 10.69 -18.42 7.84
N ILE A 180 10.30 -17.24 7.39
CA ILE A 180 9.88 -16.14 8.29
C ILE A 180 8.67 -16.57 9.12
N VAL A 181 7.65 -17.17 8.50
CA VAL A 181 6.47 -17.68 9.21
C VAL A 181 6.86 -18.76 10.22
N LEU A 182 7.77 -19.67 9.84
CA LEU A 182 8.31 -20.71 10.72
C LEU A 182 8.99 -20.10 11.96
N VAL A 183 9.90 -19.14 11.77
CA VAL A 183 10.63 -18.48 12.86
C VAL A 183 9.66 -17.76 13.80
N ILE A 184 8.71 -17.02 13.25
CA ILE A 184 7.68 -16.30 14.05
C ILE A 184 6.87 -17.33 14.87
N THR A 185 6.45 -18.43 14.25
CA THR A 185 5.65 -19.48 14.92
C THR A 185 6.44 -20.12 16.06
N LEU A 186 7.72 -20.44 15.86
CA LEU A 186 8.60 -21.00 16.89
C LEU A 186 8.84 -20.00 18.03
N LEU A 187 9.02 -18.71 17.72
CA LEU A 187 9.16 -17.66 18.74
C LEU A 187 7.87 -17.54 19.57
N VAL A 188 6.70 -17.53 18.95
CA VAL A 188 5.42 -17.50 19.66
C VAL A 188 5.25 -18.71 20.56
N LEU A 189 5.61 -19.91 20.09
CA LEU A 189 5.62 -21.13 20.91
C LEU A 189 6.52 -21.03 22.14
N SER A 190 7.72 -20.44 21.97
CA SER A 190 8.68 -20.33 23.07
C SER A 190 8.28 -19.35 24.19
N PHE A 191 7.43 -18.37 23.87
CA PHE A 191 7.01 -17.32 24.81
C PHE A 191 5.58 -17.45 25.34
N ASN A 192 4.77 -18.37 24.79
CA ASN A 192 3.36 -18.48 25.15
C ASN A 192 3.07 -19.81 25.85
N TYR A 193 2.44 -19.74 27.04
CA TYR A 193 2.00 -20.90 27.83
C TYR A 193 0.50 -21.20 27.67
N ASN A 194 -0.18 -20.51 26.75
CA ASN A 194 -1.62 -20.73 26.52
C ASN A 194 -1.81 -21.88 25.53
N LYS A 195 -2.54 -22.91 25.94
CA LYS A 195 -2.78 -24.12 25.14
C LYS A 195 -3.43 -23.85 23.79
N GLU A 196 -4.34 -22.88 23.70
CA GLU A 196 -5.00 -22.52 22.43
C GLU A 196 -4.00 -21.92 21.44
N VAL A 197 -3.04 -21.12 21.91
CA VAL A 197 -1.97 -20.55 21.08
C VAL A 197 -0.99 -21.64 20.67
N GLU A 198 -0.67 -22.59 21.58
CA GLU A 198 0.19 -23.74 21.29
C GLU A 198 -0.41 -24.61 20.18
N ASP A 199 -1.70 -24.96 20.28
CA ASP A 199 -2.41 -25.74 19.26
C ASP A 199 -2.49 -25.00 17.91
N ALA A 200 -2.69 -23.68 17.93
CA ALA A 200 -2.65 -22.85 16.71
C ALA A 200 -1.26 -22.87 16.06
N CYS A 201 -0.20 -22.79 16.85
CA CYS A 201 1.18 -22.87 16.35
C CYS A 201 1.51 -24.23 15.76
N TYR A 202 1.12 -25.32 16.41
CA TYR A 202 1.30 -26.67 15.86
C TYR A 202 0.52 -26.84 14.55
N GLY A 203 -0.70 -26.34 14.47
CA GLY A 203 -1.48 -26.33 13.23
C GLY A 203 -0.77 -25.58 12.11
N THR A 204 -0.18 -24.42 12.40
CA THR A 204 0.59 -23.63 11.42
C THR A 204 1.84 -24.39 10.95
N LEU A 205 2.58 -25.04 11.86
CA LEU A 205 3.75 -25.85 11.50
C LEU A 205 3.38 -27.02 10.60
N ILE A 206 2.30 -27.72 10.89
CA ILE A 206 1.79 -28.83 10.06
C ILE A 206 1.42 -28.31 8.66
N GLY A 207 0.72 -27.16 8.58
CA GLY A 207 0.36 -26.55 7.32
C GLY A 207 1.58 -26.15 6.47
N LEU A 208 2.60 -25.54 7.08
CA LEU A 208 3.87 -25.20 6.43
C LEU A 208 4.57 -26.46 5.91
N PHE A 209 4.71 -27.47 6.76
CA PHE A 209 5.37 -28.72 6.39
C PHE A 209 4.66 -29.42 5.23
N SER A 210 3.33 -29.51 5.30
CA SER A 210 2.50 -30.10 4.24
C SER A 210 2.64 -29.36 2.92
N PHE A 211 2.65 -28.02 2.95
CA PHE A 211 2.83 -27.19 1.77
C PHE A 211 4.19 -27.41 1.10
N PHE A 212 5.28 -27.35 1.86
CA PHE A 212 6.62 -27.53 1.30
C PHE A 212 6.88 -28.97 0.85
N LEU A 213 6.37 -29.96 1.57
CA LEU A 213 6.47 -31.37 1.15
C LEU A 213 5.76 -31.58 -0.19
N LEU A 214 4.63 -30.95 -0.39
CA LEU A 214 3.90 -30.99 -1.64
C LEU A 214 4.65 -30.28 -2.77
N LEU A 215 5.24 -29.11 -2.51
CA LEU A 215 6.09 -28.42 -3.48
C LEU A 215 7.27 -29.30 -3.92
N ILE A 216 7.92 -30.00 -3.00
CA ILE A 216 9.03 -30.92 -3.30
C ILE A 216 8.53 -32.11 -4.12
N ALA A 217 7.41 -32.73 -3.72
CA ALA A 217 6.84 -33.88 -4.43
C ALA A 217 6.43 -33.51 -5.87
N THR A 218 5.83 -32.35 -6.07
CA THR A 218 5.45 -31.86 -7.39
C THR A 218 6.66 -31.49 -8.23
N SER A 219 7.70 -30.89 -7.62
CA SER A 219 8.98 -30.62 -8.27
C SER A 219 9.62 -31.89 -8.78
N TYR A 220 9.64 -32.93 -7.95
CA TYR A 220 10.16 -34.25 -8.32
C TYR A 220 9.35 -34.89 -9.45
N ALA A 221 8.02 -34.86 -9.39
CA ALA A 221 7.15 -35.45 -10.40
C ALA A 221 7.37 -34.82 -11.79
N ILE A 222 7.56 -33.54 -11.88
CA ILE A 222 7.74 -32.84 -13.16
C ILE A 222 9.17 -32.96 -13.70
N SER A 223 10.17 -33.07 -12.83
CA SER A 223 11.53 -33.34 -13.31
C SER A 223 11.63 -34.65 -14.09
N HIS A 224 10.64 -35.55 -13.92
CA HIS A 224 10.54 -36.84 -14.63
C HIS A 224 9.56 -36.81 -15.81
N LEU A 225 8.94 -35.67 -16.14
CA LEU A 225 8.15 -35.52 -17.37
C LEU A 225 9.08 -35.45 -18.60
N GLU A 226 8.66 -36.09 -19.68
CA GLU A 226 9.39 -36.04 -20.96
C GLU A 226 9.51 -34.57 -21.46
N GLU A 227 10.63 -34.27 -22.07
CA GLU A 227 11.02 -32.92 -22.54
C GLU A 227 10.00 -32.34 -23.54
N GLU A 228 9.39 -33.18 -24.36
CA GLU A 228 8.32 -32.81 -25.30
C GLU A 228 7.06 -32.29 -24.61
N THR A 229 6.69 -32.87 -23.47
CA THR A 229 5.55 -32.44 -22.66
C THR A 229 5.85 -31.11 -22.00
N ARG A 230 7.05 -30.89 -21.52
CA ARG A 230 7.54 -29.64 -20.95
C ARG A 230 7.50 -28.47 -21.96
N LEU A 231 7.94 -28.74 -23.20
CA LEU A 231 7.96 -27.75 -24.29
C LEU A 231 6.53 -27.37 -24.75
N SER A 232 5.59 -28.32 -24.75
CA SER A 232 4.19 -28.04 -25.14
C SER A 232 3.49 -27.06 -24.17
N TYR A 233 3.82 -27.12 -22.89
CA TYR A 233 3.35 -26.17 -21.88
C TYR A 233 4.01 -24.79 -22.03
N GLY A 234 5.28 -24.72 -22.45
CA GLY A 234 5.99 -23.48 -22.74
C GLY A 234 5.34 -22.71 -23.91
N GLN A 235 4.75 -23.41 -24.89
CA GLN A 235 4.02 -22.79 -26.00
C GLN A 235 2.70 -22.12 -25.62
N LEU A 236 2.08 -22.53 -24.51
CA LEU A 236 0.88 -21.89 -23.97
C LEU A 236 1.16 -20.49 -23.37
N PHE A 237 2.44 -20.20 -23.06
CA PHE A 237 2.88 -18.94 -22.48
C PHE A 237 4.13 -18.41 -23.19
N PRO A 238 4.04 -18.02 -24.48
CA PRO A 238 5.20 -17.76 -25.36
C PRO A 238 6.13 -16.63 -24.91
N ASN A 239 5.68 -15.74 -24.01
CA ASN A 239 6.51 -14.63 -23.53
C ASN A 239 7.40 -14.98 -22.31
N ASN A 240 7.33 -16.21 -21.82
CA ASN A 240 8.00 -16.65 -20.58
C ASN A 240 8.96 -17.85 -20.84
N ALA A 241 9.55 -17.94 -22.02
CA ALA A 241 10.44 -19.06 -22.39
C ALA A 241 11.56 -19.29 -21.36
N LEU A 242 12.16 -18.21 -20.81
CA LEU A 242 13.19 -18.28 -19.76
C LEU A 242 12.68 -18.90 -18.45
N PHE A 243 11.38 -18.80 -18.16
CA PHE A 243 10.80 -19.36 -16.94
C PHE A 243 10.44 -20.83 -17.05
N PHE A 244 10.25 -21.35 -18.28
CA PHE A 244 9.89 -22.76 -18.51
C PHE A 244 11.08 -23.67 -18.70
N GLU A 245 12.28 -23.13 -18.87
CA GLU A 245 13.54 -23.91 -18.87
C GLU A 245 13.90 -24.43 -17.47
N GLU A 246 13.37 -23.79 -16.40
CA GLU A 246 13.54 -24.23 -15.02
C GLU A 246 12.34 -25.09 -14.55
N PRO A 247 12.48 -26.39 -14.35
CA PRO A 247 11.39 -27.29 -13.91
C PRO A 247 10.77 -26.86 -12.57
N ILE A 248 11.52 -26.16 -11.74
CA ILE A 248 11.09 -25.63 -10.44
C ILE A 248 9.95 -24.60 -10.59
N PHE A 249 9.95 -23.79 -11.66
CA PHE A 249 8.96 -22.74 -11.86
C PHE A 249 7.57 -23.27 -12.19
N PHE A 250 7.48 -24.17 -13.16
CA PHE A 250 6.22 -24.80 -13.56
C PHE A 250 5.56 -25.54 -12.38
N ASN A 251 6.38 -26.22 -11.58
CA ASN A 251 5.99 -26.98 -10.40
C ASN A 251 5.28 -26.13 -9.35
N THR A 252 5.84 -24.96 -9.06
CA THR A 252 5.27 -24.12 -8.02
C THR A 252 3.90 -23.59 -8.43
N LEU A 253 3.68 -23.29 -9.72
CA LEU A 253 2.47 -22.65 -10.24
C LEU A 253 1.26 -23.59 -10.31
N PHE A 254 1.44 -24.72 -10.97
CA PHE A 254 0.30 -25.59 -11.31
C PHE A 254 -0.02 -26.55 -10.18
N PHE A 255 1.01 -27.08 -9.50
CA PHE A 255 0.84 -28.10 -8.48
C PHE A 255 0.90 -27.55 -7.05
N GLY A 256 1.58 -26.43 -6.79
CA GLY A 256 1.52 -25.76 -5.49
C GLY A 256 0.10 -25.30 -5.17
N GLY A 257 -0.62 -24.70 -6.15
CA GLY A 257 -2.01 -24.32 -6.02
C GLY A 257 -2.96 -25.52 -5.93
N ILE A 258 -2.86 -26.47 -6.86
CA ILE A 258 -3.69 -27.68 -6.88
C ILE A 258 -3.38 -28.56 -5.69
N GLY A 259 -2.12 -28.71 -5.35
CA GLY A 259 -1.72 -29.57 -4.25
C GLY A 259 -2.08 -29.01 -2.88
N ALA A 260 -2.05 -27.68 -2.68
CA ALA A 260 -2.59 -27.08 -1.47
C ALA A 260 -4.11 -27.29 -1.37
N PHE A 261 -4.82 -27.29 -2.51
CA PHE A 261 -6.24 -27.63 -2.57
C PHE A 261 -6.48 -29.09 -2.20
N ILE A 262 -5.65 -30.01 -2.69
CA ILE A 262 -5.72 -31.45 -2.36
C ILE A 262 -5.33 -31.71 -0.89
N ALA A 263 -4.38 -30.96 -0.32
CA ALA A 263 -4.00 -31.07 1.09
C ALA A 263 -5.10 -30.60 2.06
N ILE A 264 -6.05 -29.78 1.61
CA ILE A 264 -7.24 -29.42 2.39
C ILE A 264 -8.18 -30.63 2.57
N ILE A 265 -8.24 -31.54 1.61
CA ILE A 265 -9.14 -32.72 1.63
C ILE A 265 -8.88 -33.64 2.84
N PRO A 266 -7.63 -34.08 3.15
CA PRO A 266 -7.35 -34.86 4.35
C PRO A 266 -7.68 -34.14 5.66
N VAL A 267 -7.48 -32.81 5.69
CA VAL A 267 -7.81 -31.99 6.87
C VAL A 267 -9.33 -31.89 7.08
N LEU A 268 -10.10 -31.75 6.00
CA LEU A 268 -11.56 -31.82 6.04
C LEU A 268 -12.05 -33.20 6.46
N ILE A 269 -11.44 -34.28 5.95
CA ILE A 269 -11.77 -35.66 6.32
C ILE A 269 -11.47 -35.90 7.80
N MET A 270 -10.28 -35.47 8.30
CA MET A 270 -9.94 -35.56 9.72
C MET A 270 -10.92 -34.78 10.59
N LYS A 271 -11.33 -33.57 10.18
CA LYS A 271 -12.33 -32.79 10.89
C LYS A 271 -13.66 -33.52 10.97
N LEU A 272 -14.16 -34.05 9.86
CA LEU A 272 -15.42 -34.79 9.80
C LEU A 272 -15.35 -36.12 10.59
N ALA A 273 -14.22 -36.82 10.56
CA ALA A 273 -14.02 -38.03 11.36
C ALA A 273 -13.99 -37.71 12.88
N TYR A 274 -13.33 -36.62 13.25
CA TYR A 274 -13.23 -36.20 14.66
C TYR A 274 -14.58 -35.70 15.21
N GLU A 275 -15.36 -34.95 14.43
CA GLU A 275 -16.71 -34.55 14.81
C GLU A 275 -17.62 -35.78 15.04
N LYS A 276 -17.43 -36.85 14.26
CA LYS A 276 -18.20 -38.09 14.37
C LYS A 276 -17.86 -38.90 15.63
N GLU A 277 -16.58 -38.93 16.06
CA GLU A 277 -16.14 -39.57 17.29
C GLU A 277 -16.61 -38.80 18.54
N THR A 278 -16.64 -37.48 18.50
CA THR A 278 -17.04 -36.64 19.63
C THR A 278 -18.53 -36.78 19.95
N TYR A 279 -19.37 -37.15 18.97
CA TYR A 279 -20.81 -37.41 19.15
C TYR A 279 -21.12 -38.79 19.79
N SER A 280 -20.16 -39.71 19.72
CA SER A 280 -20.37 -41.11 20.19
C SER A 280 -19.75 -41.40 21.57
N SER A 281 -19.05 -40.48 22.21
CA SER A 281 -18.36 -40.66 23.49
C SER A 281 -19.12 -40.04 24.67
N PRO A 282 -19.45 -40.81 25.71
CA PRO A 282 -20.12 -40.29 26.93
C PRO A 282 -19.19 -39.48 27.84
N PHE A 283 -17.90 -39.39 27.55
CA PHE A 283 -16.93 -38.56 28.26
C PHE A 283 -16.73 -37.24 27.48
N LYS A 284 -17.37 -36.18 27.98
CA LYS A 284 -17.07 -34.80 27.56
C LYS A 284 -15.66 -34.43 27.98
N LEU A 285 -14.66 -34.81 27.21
CA LEU A 285 -13.34 -34.18 27.32
C LEU A 285 -13.39 -32.80 26.63
N GLN A 286 -12.80 -31.82 27.28
CA GLN A 286 -12.56 -30.45 26.84
C GLN A 286 -11.69 -30.37 25.53
N SER A 287 -11.45 -31.49 24.85
CA SER A 287 -10.61 -31.67 23.68
C SER A 287 -11.19 -31.13 22.36
N GLY A 288 -12.48 -30.87 22.28
CA GLY A 288 -13.13 -30.45 21.04
C GLY A 288 -12.75 -29.03 20.56
N VAL A 289 -12.45 -28.14 21.50
CA VAL A 289 -12.07 -26.75 21.18
C VAL A 289 -10.64 -26.71 20.59
N SER A 290 -9.74 -27.48 21.18
CA SER A 290 -8.33 -27.59 20.78
C SER A 290 -8.15 -28.10 19.35
N ALA A 291 -8.84 -29.19 18.98
CA ALA A 291 -8.78 -29.74 17.62
C ALA A 291 -9.35 -28.80 16.56
N ASN A 292 -10.38 -28.02 16.89
CA ASN A 292 -10.93 -27.01 15.98
C ASN A 292 -9.95 -25.86 15.71
N ILE A 293 -9.22 -25.40 16.72
CA ILE A 293 -8.23 -24.35 16.59
C ILE A 293 -7.07 -24.80 15.73
N MET A 294 -6.52 -26.00 15.97
CA MET A 294 -5.45 -26.59 15.21
C MET A 294 -5.84 -26.77 13.73
N THR A 295 -7.03 -27.32 13.46
CA THR A 295 -7.54 -27.50 12.10
C THR A 295 -7.72 -26.16 11.38
N LEU A 296 -8.27 -25.15 12.05
CA LEU A 296 -8.42 -23.82 11.51
C LEU A 296 -7.06 -23.18 11.18
N SER A 297 -6.05 -23.39 12.01
CA SER A 297 -4.69 -22.88 11.77
C SER A 297 -4.02 -23.57 10.59
N ILE A 298 -4.22 -24.87 10.38
CA ILE A 298 -3.74 -25.57 9.19
C ILE A 298 -4.37 -24.98 7.93
N ILE A 299 -5.70 -24.83 7.92
CA ILE A 299 -6.42 -24.28 6.77
C ILE A 299 -5.97 -22.84 6.48
N THR A 300 -5.88 -21.99 7.50
CA THR A 300 -5.47 -20.60 7.30
C THR A 300 -4.04 -20.48 6.81
N SER A 301 -3.10 -21.28 7.30
CA SER A 301 -1.72 -21.28 6.82
C SER A 301 -1.63 -21.73 5.36
N LEU A 302 -2.36 -22.77 4.96
CA LEU A 302 -2.43 -23.23 3.58
C LEU A 302 -3.02 -22.16 2.66
N VAL A 303 -4.12 -21.51 3.05
CA VAL A 303 -4.74 -20.42 2.28
C VAL A 303 -3.78 -19.22 2.11
N VAL A 304 -3.06 -18.83 3.17
CA VAL A 304 -2.08 -17.75 3.11
C VAL A 304 -0.93 -18.09 2.16
N LEU A 305 -0.42 -19.32 2.23
CA LEU A 305 0.65 -19.78 1.35
C LEU A 305 0.19 -19.91 -0.11
N MET A 306 -1.04 -20.38 -0.36
CA MET A 306 -1.63 -20.35 -1.70
C MET A 306 -1.75 -18.92 -2.24
N PHE A 307 -2.21 -17.97 -1.43
CA PHE A 307 -2.32 -16.58 -1.82
C PHE A 307 -0.95 -15.97 -2.13
N ALA A 308 0.05 -16.25 -1.28
CA ALA A 308 1.44 -15.84 -1.52
C ALA A 308 2.00 -16.44 -2.81
N SER A 309 1.74 -17.73 -3.07
CA SER A 309 2.12 -18.41 -4.31
C SER A 309 1.48 -17.73 -5.52
N THR A 310 0.17 -17.52 -5.48
CA THR A 310 -0.57 -16.87 -6.57
C THR A 310 0.02 -15.50 -6.91
N ILE A 311 0.29 -14.67 -5.90
CA ILE A 311 0.92 -13.36 -6.11
C ILE A 311 2.31 -13.52 -6.71
N SER A 312 3.12 -14.41 -6.14
CA SER A 312 4.51 -14.64 -6.58
C SER A 312 4.59 -15.04 -8.06
N PHE A 313 3.61 -15.81 -8.55
CA PHE A 313 3.57 -16.25 -9.94
C PHE A 313 2.93 -15.26 -10.90
N ILE A 314 1.90 -14.54 -10.44
CA ILE A 314 1.22 -13.53 -11.26
C ILE A 314 2.11 -12.29 -11.40
N SER A 315 2.98 -12.00 -10.43
CA SER A 315 3.83 -10.81 -10.41
C SER A 315 4.68 -10.64 -11.68
N PRO A 316 5.46 -11.64 -12.16
CA PRO A 316 6.23 -11.51 -13.39
C PRO A 316 5.34 -11.28 -14.62
N VAL A 317 4.19 -11.97 -14.70
CA VAL A 317 3.24 -11.84 -15.81
C VAL A 317 2.63 -10.44 -15.87
N ILE A 318 2.24 -9.90 -14.72
CA ILE A 318 1.75 -8.51 -14.64
C ILE A 318 2.87 -7.55 -14.99
N PHE A 319 4.07 -7.78 -14.45
CA PHE A 319 5.23 -6.94 -14.68
C PHE A 319 5.59 -6.84 -16.17
N GLU A 320 5.54 -7.94 -16.90
CA GLU A 320 5.81 -7.95 -18.34
C GLU A 320 4.77 -7.15 -19.16
N LYS A 321 3.55 -7.06 -18.69
CA LYS A 321 2.50 -6.24 -19.32
C LYS A 321 2.57 -4.76 -18.99
N LEU A 322 3.39 -4.35 -18.02
CA LEU A 322 3.55 -2.94 -17.69
C LEU A 322 4.25 -2.16 -18.81
N PRO A 323 3.94 -0.89 -18.99
CA PRO A 323 4.68 0.00 -19.88
C PRO A 323 6.18 0.03 -19.54
N LYS A 324 7.02 0.17 -20.55
CA LYS A 324 8.50 0.13 -20.41
C LYS A 324 9.01 1.06 -19.30
N HIS A 325 8.51 2.28 -19.21
CA HIS A 325 8.92 3.26 -18.20
C HIS A 325 8.60 2.82 -16.75
N GLN A 326 7.51 2.07 -16.54
CA GLN A 326 7.17 1.53 -15.22
C GLN A 326 8.03 0.34 -14.84
N LYS A 327 8.33 -0.54 -15.81
CA LYS A 327 9.29 -1.64 -15.62
C LYS A 327 10.65 -1.12 -15.18
N GLU A 328 11.17 -0.15 -15.91
CA GLU A 328 12.48 0.44 -15.62
C GLU A 328 12.54 1.07 -14.22
N ARG A 329 11.48 1.75 -13.77
CA ARG A 329 11.41 2.32 -12.41
C ARG A 329 11.56 1.28 -11.30
N VAL A 330 11.05 0.08 -11.52
CA VAL A 330 11.21 -1.03 -10.57
C VAL A 330 12.60 -1.65 -10.71
N MET A 331 13.06 -1.90 -11.96
CA MET A 331 14.36 -2.53 -12.21
C MET A 331 15.56 -1.69 -11.75
N VAL A 332 15.41 -0.36 -11.74
CA VAL A 332 16.43 0.56 -11.19
C VAL A 332 16.82 0.22 -9.75
N LEU A 333 15.87 -0.26 -8.93
CA LEU A 333 16.14 -0.67 -7.54
C LEU A 333 17.05 -1.90 -7.43
N TYR A 334 16.93 -2.82 -8.38
CA TYR A 334 17.59 -4.12 -8.32
C TYR A 334 18.88 -4.15 -9.13
N GLU A 335 18.88 -3.51 -10.30
CA GLU A 335 20.02 -3.50 -11.19
C GLU A 335 20.90 -2.25 -11.04
N GLY A 336 20.46 -1.30 -10.22
CA GLY A 336 21.13 -0.05 -9.95
C GLY A 336 20.80 1.07 -10.93
N GLU A 337 20.87 2.30 -10.42
CA GLU A 337 20.58 3.52 -11.20
C GLU A 337 21.57 3.77 -12.34
N ALA A 338 22.80 3.28 -12.23
CA ALA A 338 23.84 3.47 -13.23
C ALA A 338 23.49 2.81 -14.59
N LYS A 339 22.83 1.65 -14.56
CA LYS A 339 22.39 0.93 -15.76
C LYS A 339 21.32 1.70 -16.55
N TYR A 340 20.49 2.45 -15.83
CA TYR A 340 19.36 3.22 -16.38
C TYR A 340 19.59 4.73 -16.35
N ARG A 341 20.88 5.16 -16.37
CA ARG A 341 21.25 6.59 -16.24
C ARG A 341 20.67 7.49 -17.34
N ASP A 342 20.38 6.95 -18.52
CA ASP A 342 19.83 7.71 -19.64
C ASP A 342 18.30 7.66 -19.71
N THR A 343 17.65 6.98 -18.77
CA THR A 343 16.19 6.78 -18.71
C THR A 343 15.66 6.97 -17.28
N SER A 344 14.95 5.98 -16.75
CA SER A 344 14.25 6.05 -15.44
C SER A 344 15.19 6.18 -14.23
N GLY A 345 16.47 5.78 -14.35
CA GLY A 345 17.47 5.90 -13.29
C GLY A 345 18.11 7.28 -13.16
N TYR A 346 17.94 8.15 -14.17
CA TYR A 346 18.56 9.49 -14.23
C TYR A 346 18.23 10.33 -12.98
N ASN A 347 16.94 10.49 -12.69
CA ASN A 347 16.49 11.28 -11.55
C ASN A 347 17.00 10.73 -10.22
N LEU A 348 17.01 9.40 -10.06
CA LEU A 348 17.48 8.76 -8.84
C LEU A 348 18.99 8.92 -8.64
N LEU A 349 19.78 8.72 -9.70
CA LEU A 349 21.23 8.88 -9.66
C LEU A 349 21.62 10.28 -9.21
N TYR A 350 21.08 11.31 -9.86
CA TYR A 350 21.40 12.70 -9.50
C TYR A 350 20.79 13.12 -8.16
N SER A 351 19.64 12.55 -7.76
CA SER A 351 19.05 12.76 -6.45
C SER A 351 19.99 12.25 -5.32
N LYS A 352 20.48 11.02 -5.44
CA LYS A 352 21.41 10.44 -4.47
C LYS A 352 22.73 11.21 -4.44
N THR A 353 23.24 11.64 -5.61
CA THR A 353 24.43 12.47 -5.71
C THR A 353 24.22 13.82 -5.04
N ALA A 354 23.04 14.45 -5.21
CA ALA A 354 22.70 15.71 -4.57
C ALA A 354 22.71 15.57 -3.04
N ILE A 355 22.00 14.57 -2.50
CA ILE A 355 21.93 14.30 -1.05
C ILE A 355 23.35 14.05 -0.50
N GLY A 356 24.11 13.16 -1.15
CA GLY A 356 25.46 12.82 -0.70
C GLY A 356 26.43 14.02 -0.73
N SER A 357 26.28 14.92 -1.72
CA SER A 357 27.13 16.12 -1.84
C SER A 357 26.84 17.20 -0.79
N GLY A 358 25.72 17.09 -0.05
CA GLY A 358 25.38 18.02 1.01
C GLY A 358 26.07 17.74 2.35
N GLU A 359 26.70 16.58 2.53
CA GLU A 359 27.42 16.20 3.75
C GLU A 359 26.58 16.46 5.03
N LEU A 360 27.22 16.95 6.12
CA LEU A 360 26.55 17.20 7.40
C LEU A 360 25.69 18.48 7.40
N PHE A 361 26.21 19.59 6.87
CA PHE A 361 25.61 20.91 7.02
C PHE A 361 25.02 21.48 5.70
N GLY A 362 25.23 20.79 4.59
CA GLY A 362 24.81 21.26 3.27
C GLY A 362 25.73 22.29 2.65
N LYS A 363 25.46 22.61 1.38
CA LYS A 363 26.20 23.61 0.61
C LYS A 363 25.76 25.04 0.90
N GLY A 364 24.65 25.21 1.58
CA GLY A 364 24.01 26.50 1.85
C GLY A 364 22.76 26.71 0.96
N TYR A 365 21.88 27.59 1.47
CA TYR A 365 20.63 27.92 0.80
C TYR A 365 20.88 28.50 -0.60
N ASN A 366 20.27 27.85 -1.60
CA ASN A 366 20.40 28.21 -3.00
C ASN A 366 21.82 28.06 -3.59
N GLU A 367 22.75 27.36 -2.89
CA GLU A 367 24.12 27.10 -3.34
C GLU A 367 24.29 25.68 -3.92
N GLY A 368 23.23 24.89 -3.97
CA GLY A 368 23.24 23.54 -4.53
C GLY A 368 23.64 23.53 -6.03
N THR A 369 24.71 22.84 -6.36
CA THR A 369 25.24 22.77 -7.73
C THR A 369 24.35 21.93 -8.65
N ILE A 370 23.84 20.81 -8.15
CA ILE A 370 22.94 19.91 -8.91
C ILE A 370 21.58 20.60 -9.13
N LYS A 371 21.08 21.29 -8.12
CA LYS A 371 19.86 22.10 -8.22
C LYS A 371 20.03 23.24 -9.24
N ARG A 372 21.09 24.03 -9.17
CA ARG A 372 21.35 25.14 -10.10
C ARG A 372 21.49 24.65 -11.54
N GLY A 373 22.18 23.52 -11.73
CA GLY A 373 22.33 22.88 -13.04
C GLY A 373 21.07 22.21 -13.57
N ARG A 374 19.99 22.14 -12.78
CA ARG A 374 18.72 21.45 -13.14
C ARG A 374 18.96 20.00 -13.58
N PHE A 375 19.92 19.32 -12.94
CA PHE A 375 20.24 17.94 -13.28
C PHE A 375 19.12 16.96 -12.90
N VAL A 376 18.25 17.31 -11.95
CA VAL A 376 17.05 16.53 -11.62
C VAL A 376 15.83 17.27 -12.19
N PRO A 377 15.23 16.82 -13.33
CA PRO A 377 14.08 17.47 -13.95
C PRO A 377 12.89 17.68 -12.98
N GLU A 378 12.59 16.69 -12.15
CA GLU A 378 11.47 16.70 -11.21
C GLU A 378 11.88 17.16 -9.78
N GLN A 379 12.95 17.94 -9.66
CA GLN A 379 13.48 18.43 -8.36
C GLN A 379 12.50 19.30 -7.57
N TRP A 380 11.47 19.85 -8.21
CA TRP A 380 10.47 20.72 -7.57
C TRP A 380 9.24 19.95 -7.08
N THR A 381 8.98 18.81 -7.68
CA THR A 381 7.81 17.97 -7.45
C THR A 381 8.17 16.76 -6.59
N ASP A 382 8.43 15.66 -7.20
CA ASP A 382 8.58 14.36 -6.54
C ASP A 382 9.94 14.19 -5.86
N TYR A 383 10.98 14.88 -6.35
CA TYR A 383 12.34 14.79 -5.84
C TYR A 383 12.77 15.98 -4.97
N ILE A 384 11.81 16.78 -4.46
CA ILE A 384 12.13 17.99 -3.68
C ILE A 384 13.05 17.73 -2.49
N PHE A 385 12.99 16.55 -1.86
CA PHE A 385 13.83 16.19 -0.74
C PHE A 385 15.32 16.16 -1.09
N CYS A 386 15.71 15.87 -2.35
CA CYS A 386 17.12 15.93 -2.77
C CYS A 386 17.70 17.35 -2.67
N THR A 387 16.87 18.38 -2.94
CA THR A 387 17.26 19.78 -2.78
C THR A 387 17.52 20.12 -1.31
N VAL A 388 16.70 19.57 -0.40
CA VAL A 388 16.94 19.74 1.06
C VAL A 388 18.25 19.09 1.46
N GLY A 389 18.50 17.84 0.98
CA GLY A 389 19.74 17.12 1.26
C GLY A 389 20.97 17.86 0.74
N GLU A 390 20.93 18.44 -0.45
CA GLU A 390 22.05 19.19 -1.02
C GLU A 390 22.32 20.51 -0.30
N GLU A 391 21.26 21.30 -0.02
CA GLU A 391 21.38 22.65 0.53
C GLU A 391 21.59 22.67 2.05
N TRP A 392 20.95 21.77 2.80
CA TRP A 392 20.90 21.76 4.25
C TRP A 392 21.60 20.55 4.88
N GLY A 393 22.08 19.62 4.06
CA GLY A 393 22.83 18.43 4.47
C GLY A 393 22.01 17.47 5.33
N PHE A 394 22.75 16.63 6.04
CA PHE A 394 22.17 15.63 6.95
C PHE A 394 21.35 16.26 8.08
N VAL A 395 21.86 17.34 8.68
CA VAL A 395 21.19 18.03 9.80
C VAL A 395 19.85 18.62 9.37
N GLY A 396 19.80 19.32 8.23
CA GLY A 396 18.56 19.90 7.72
C GLY A 396 17.54 18.82 7.26
N SER A 397 18.02 17.77 6.62
CA SER A 397 17.19 16.63 6.23
C SER A 397 16.58 15.92 7.44
N THR A 398 17.37 15.68 8.48
CA THR A 398 16.90 15.08 9.73
C THR A 398 15.90 15.99 10.45
N ALA A 399 16.17 17.30 10.51
CA ALA A 399 15.23 18.26 11.08
C ALA A 399 13.87 18.23 10.36
N LEU A 400 13.87 18.19 9.03
CA LEU A 400 12.65 18.08 8.23
C LEU A 400 11.87 16.78 8.55
N VAL A 401 12.57 15.63 8.62
CA VAL A 401 11.97 14.35 8.98
C VAL A 401 11.33 14.41 10.37
N ILE A 402 12.02 15.01 11.36
CA ILE A 402 11.47 15.17 12.72
C ILE A 402 10.22 16.07 12.71
N VAL A 403 10.23 17.18 11.97
CA VAL A 403 9.07 18.07 11.85
C VAL A 403 7.86 17.32 11.28
N TYR A 404 8.06 16.51 10.22
CA TYR A 404 6.97 15.68 9.68
C TYR A 404 6.50 14.62 10.67
N ALA A 405 7.41 13.96 11.39
CA ALA A 405 7.05 12.97 12.39
C ALA A 405 6.21 13.58 13.52
N LEU A 406 6.60 14.77 14.00
CA LEU A 406 5.85 15.51 15.00
C LEU A 406 4.48 15.96 14.48
N PHE A 407 4.42 16.45 13.24
CA PHE A 407 3.18 16.89 12.60
C PHE A 407 2.18 15.73 12.46
N VAL A 408 2.62 14.61 11.90
CA VAL A 408 1.78 13.41 11.75
C VAL A 408 1.41 12.83 13.13
N GLY A 409 2.36 12.76 14.06
CA GLY A 409 2.11 12.35 15.44
C GLY A 409 1.06 13.24 16.13
N ARG A 410 1.08 14.55 15.87
CA ARG A 410 0.06 15.48 16.38
C ARG A 410 -1.33 15.20 15.79
N LEU A 411 -1.42 14.87 14.51
CA LEU A 411 -2.69 14.48 13.88
C LEU A 411 -3.26 13.19 14.50
N PHE A 412 -2.43 12.16 14.67
CA PHE A 412 -2.85 10.93 15.36
C PHE A 412 -3.29 11.19 16.81
N TYR A 413 -2.56 12.04 17.53
CA TYR A 413 -2.93 12.42 18.90
C TYR A 413 -4.30 13.13 18.98
N ILE A 414 -4.58 14.04 18.04
CA ILE A 414 -5.88 14.71 17.95
C ILE A 414 -6.97 13.71 17.54
N ALA A 415 -6.68 12.81 16.61
CA ALA A 415 -7.61 11.78 16.17
C ALA A 415 -7.97 10.82 17.32
N GLU A 416 -7.00 10.41 18.15
CA GLU A 416 -7.23 9.53 19.30
C GLU A 416 -8.17 10.16 20.35
N LYS A 417 -8.12 11.47 20.51
CA LYS A 417 -8.98 12.20 21.45
C LYS A 417 -10.44 12.33 20.99
N GLN A 418 -10.76 11.97 19.74
CA GLN A 418 -12.12 12.06 19.23
C GLN A 418 -13.03 11.01 19.86
N LYS A 419 -14.15 11.45 20.45
CA LYS A 419 -15.16 10.56 21.03
C LYS A 419 -16.01 9.87 19.97
N ASN A 420 -16.30 10.56 18.88
CA ASN A 420 -17.08 10.03 17.76
C ASN A 420 -16.19 9.16 16.85
N ARG A 421 -16.65 7.95 16.53
CA ARG A 421 -15.94 7.01 15.63
C ARG A 421 -15.69 7.57 14.24
N PHE A 422 -16.64 8.34 13.68
CA PHE A 422 -16.49 9.00 12.38
C PHE A 422 -15.28 9.93 12.37
N ALA A 423 -15.22 10.85 13.35
CA ALA A 423 -14.14 11.83 13.46
C ALA A 423 -12.79 11.17 13.76
N ARG A 424 -12.79 10.15 14.60
CA ARG A 424 -11.58 9.39 14.93
C ARG A 424 -11.03 8.66 13.70
N PHE A 425 -11.87 7.88 13.03
CA PHE A 425 -11.45 7.17 11.82
C PHE A 425 -10.94 8.12 10.74
N TYR A 426 -11.68 9.20 10.47
CA TYR A 426 -11.26 10.18 9.47
C TYR A 426 -9.95 10.86 9.86
N GLY A 427 -9.78 11.25 11.11
CA GLY A 427 -8.54 11.84 11.62
C GLY A 427 -7.33 10.90 11.49
N TYR A 428 -7.51 9.62 11.81
CA TYR A 428 -6.49 8.59 11.57
C TYR A 428 -6.19 8.41 10.09
N SER A 429 -7.21 8.47 9.22
CA SER A 429 -7.03 8.41 7.76
C SER A 429 -6.19 9.57 7.24
N VAL A 430 -6.45 10.79 7.73
CA VAL A 430 -5.66 11.99 7.39
C VAL A 430 -4.19 11.80 7.78
N GLY A 431 -3.94 11.41 9.03
CA GLY A 431 -2.58 11.14 9.52
C GLY A 431 -1.87 10.05 8.71
N ALA A 432 -2.57 8.96 8.40
CA ALA A 432 -2.04 7.83 7.67
C ALA A 432 -1.71 8.18 6.20
N ILE A 433 -2.60 8.88 5.50
CA ILE A 433 -2.37 9.34 4.12
C ILE A 433 -1.14 10.24 4.06
N LEU A 434 -1.02 11.22 4.96
CA LEU A 434 0.12 12.11 5.01
C LEU A 434 1.41 11.38 5.37
N PHE A 435 1.34 10.42 6.31
CA PHE A 435 2.47 9.58 6.68
C PHE A 435 2.99 8.78 5.47
N PHE A 436 2.11 8.13 4.72
CA PHE A 436 2.50 7.36 3.55
C PHE A 436 3.10 8.24 2.45
N HIS A 437 2.50 9.41 2.18
CA HIS A 437 3.06 10.36 1.22
C HIS A 437 4.49 10.76 1.58
N TYR A 438 4.70 11.18 2.83
CA TYR A 438 6.02 11.63 3.26
C TYR A 438 7.03 10.48 3.30
N PHE A 439 6.63 9.31 3.85
CA PHE A 439 7.51 8.15 3.97
C PHE A 439 7.96 7.63 2.60
N ILE A 440 7.00 7.44 1.66
CA ILE A 440 7.30 6.91 0.34
C ILE A 440 8.09 7.93 -0.48
N ASN A 441 7.78 9.25 -0.40
CA ASN A 441 8.55 10.27 -1.09
C ASN A 441 10.03 10.24 -0.67
N ILE A 442 10.30 10.26 0.63
CA ILE A 442 11.70 10.21 1.12
C ILE A 442 12.36 8.89 0.72
N ALA A 443 11.66 7.77 0.89
CA ALA A 443 12.19 6.44 0.55
C ALA A 443 12.56 6.34 -0.95
N MET A 444 11.70 6.83 -1.87
CA MET A 444 12.00 6.77 -3.30
C MET A 444 13.15 7.69 -3.72
N VAL A 445 13.24 8.89 -3.12
CA VAL A 445 14.33 9.85 -3.39
C VAL A 445 15.68 9.31 -2.92
N MET A 446 15.69 8.50 -1.85
CA MET A 446 16.87 7.81 -1.32
C MET A 446 17.18 6.48 -2.04
N GLY A 447 16.29 6.02 -2.94
CA GLY A 447 16.46 4.74 -3.64
C GLY A 447 16.10 3.51 -2.80
N LEU A 448 15.29 3.66 -1.75
CA LEU A 448 14.78 2.58 -0.91
C LEU A 448 13.40 2.06 -1.39
N PHE A 449 12.78 2.79 -2.31
CA PHE A 449 11.47 2.46 -2.89
C PHE A 449 11.45 2.82 -4.39
N PRO A 450 10.66 2.12 -5.24
CA PRO A 450 10.52 2.48 -6.64
C PRO A 450 10.05 3.92 -6.83
N THR A 451 10.49 4.57 -7.89
CA THR A 451 10.11 5.95 -8.20
C THR A 451 8.69 6.01 -8.75
N VAL A 452 7.73 6.30 -7.89
CA VAL A 452 6.28 6.25 -8.22
C VAL A 452 5.62 7.62 -8.36
N GLY A 453 6.38 8.70 -8.26
CA GLY A 453 5.84 10.04 -8.52
C GLY A 453 4.91 10.56 -7.42
N ILE A 454 5.25 10.39 -6.15
CA ILE A 454 4.46 10.82 -5.00
C ILE A 454 5.03 12.14 -4.45
N PRO A 455 4.24 13.23 -4.37
CA PRO A 455 4.72 14.50 -3.84
C PRO A 455 4.87 14.47 -2.32
N LEU A 456 5.84 15.26 -1.81
CA LEU A 456 6.00 15.51 -0.38
C LEU A 456 4.94 16.53 0.09
N PRO A 457 4.06 16.19 1.06
CA PRO A 457 2.95 17.05 1.45
C PRO A 457 3.40 18.46 1.87
N PHE A 458 2.73 19.49 1.37
CA PHE A 458 2.99 20.92 1.63
C PHE A 458 4.39 21.43 1.28
N PHE A 459 5.27 20.57 0.79
CA PHE A 459 6.64 20.93 0.43
C PHE A 459 6.88 20.89 -1.07
N SER A 460 6.36 19.87 -1.76
CA SER A 460 6.44 19.76 -3.21
C SER A 460 5.64 20.82 -3.92
N TYR A 461 6.18 21.27 -5.07
CA TYR A 461 5.46 22.10 -6.00
C TYR A 461 4.33 21.32 -6.66
N GLY A 462 3.08 21.81 -6.54
CA GLY A 462 1.93 21.16 -7.17
C GLY A 462 0.61 21.75 -6.65
N GLY A 463 -0.25 22.25 -7.55
CA GLY A 463 -1.54 22.85 -7.16
C GLY A 463 -2.52 21.80 -6.64
N SER A 464 -2.74 20.73 -7.41
CA SER A 464 -3.72 19.68 -7.08
C SER A 464 -3.40 18.95 -5.78
N SER A 465 -2.16 18.56 -5.57
CA SER A 465 -1.71 17.88 -4.34
C SER A 465 -1.82 18.82 -3.13
N LEU A 466 -1.41 20.09 -3.27
CA LEU A 466 -1.56 21.09 -2.22
C LEU A 466 -3.02 21.26 -1.81
N TRP A 467 -3.95 21.36 -2.77
CA TRP A 467 -5.38 21.46 -2.49
C TRP A 467 -5.93 20.19 -1.85
N GLY A 468 -5.52 19.02 -2.36
CA GLY A 468 -5.91 17.73 -1.78
C GLY A 468 -5.54 17.63 -0.30
N PHE A 469 -4.28 17.93 0.05
CA PHE A 469 -3.82 17.93 1.45
C PHE A 469 -4.48 19.00 2.30
N THR A 470 -4.68 20.18 1.73
CA THR A 470 -5.33 21.31 2.42
C THR A 470 -6.78 20.98 2.76
N ILE A 471 -7.55 20.43 1.82
CA ILE A 471 -8.93 19.99 2.03
C ILE A 471 -8.99 18.82 3.00
N LEU A 472 -8.10 17.83 2.85
CA LEU A 472 -8.02 16.65 3.72
C LEU A 472 -7.88 17.06 5.20
N ILE A 473 -6.94 17.96 5.50
CA ILE A 473 -6.73 18.46 6.87
C ILE A 473 -7.84 19.44 7.25
N GLY A 474 -8.26 20.31 6.35
CA GLY A 474 -9.31 21.30 6.62
C GLY A 474 -10.62 20.65 7.09
N ILE A 475 -11.06 19.58 6.43
CA ILE A 475 -12.23 18.79 6.84
C ILE A 475 -12.02 18.22 8.27
N PHE A 476 -10.84 17.67 8.55
CA PHE A 476 -10.56 17.12 9.88
C PHE A 476 -10.59 18.19 10.98
N LEU A 477 -10.02 19.36 10.72
CA LEU A 477 -10.03 20.47 11.67
C LEU A 477 -11.44 21.00 11.92
N ILE A 478 -12.28 21.09 10.89
CA ILE A 478 -13.69 21.49 11.01
C ILE A 478 -14.46 20.47 11.85
N ILE A 479 -14.28 19.17 11.58
CA ILE A 479 -14.92 18.11 12.35
C ILE A 479 -14.50 18.18 13.84
N ASN A 480 -13.19 18.29 14.10
CA ASN A 480 -12.63 18.40 15.44
C ASN A 480 -13.17 19.62 16.20
N TYR A 481 -13.19 20.79 15.53
CA TYR A 481 -13.71 22.03 16.13
C TYR A 481 -15.18 21.89 16.54
N LYS A 482 -16.03 21.37 15.63
CA LYS A 482 -17.47 21.22 15.88
C LYS A 482 -17.80 20.19 16.96
N GLN A 483 -16.99 19.16 17.13
CA GLN A 483 -17.17 18.17 18.20
C GLN A 483 -16.77 18.73 19.57
N ASN A 484 -15.73 19.55 19.64
CA ASN A 484 -15.30 20.15 20.89
C ASN A 484 -16.30 21.20 21.40
N GLN A 485 -17.05 21.88 20.53
CA GLN A 485 -18.12 22.76 20.93
C GLN A 485 -19.31 22.07 21.63
N SER A 486 -19.44 20.75 21.48
CA SER A 486 -20.50 19.99 22.15
C SER A 486 -20.19 19.65 23.62
N LEU A 487 -19.00 20.01 24.11
CA LEU A 487 -18.51 19.70 25.45
C LEU A 487 -18.52 20.95 26.36
N ILE A 488 -18.85 22.10 25.81
CA ILE A 488 -19.12 23.37 26.50
C ILE A 488 -20.63 23.59 26.52
#